data_2df27a3b3e12847fc1b5bbe4e469fa89
#
_entry.id   2df27a3b3e12847fc1b5bbe4e469fa89
#
_cell.length_a   1.000
_cell.length_b   1.000
_cell.length_c   1.000
_cell.angle_alpha   90.00
_cell.angle_beta   90.00
_cell.angle_gamma   90.00
#
_symmetry.space_group_name_H-M   'P 1'
#
loop_
_entity.id
_entity.type
_entity.pdbx_description
1 polymer ?
#
loop_
_entity_poly.entity_id
_entity_poly.type
_entity_poly.pdbx_seq_one_letter_code
_entity_poly.pdbx_strand_id
1 'polypeptide(L)'
;EAQPFIEHYGVEEVKDFFAPLPCKLYQTTIQGTNGETSTLNVVLNGRQHNSDLVGCEAASVATLAAIQKLHPDIVVNSGTCGGFQSKGADIAKVYIGNACMFHDRRVPGDDEWGTQALGNYPVWEGAKALAEHLHLPMGKVTTGSSLDMQPCDLQIIQENGGELKYMEGAAVAFVCSLLDTPIL
;
A
#
# COMPACT_ATOMS: atom_id res chain seq x y z
N GLU A 1 -6.67 3.71 11.09
CA GLU A 1 -6.22 2.34 10.75
C GLU A 1 -4.91 1.95 11.46
N ALA A 2 -3.92 2.85 11.60
CA ALA A 2 -2.64 2.52 12.23
C ALA A 2 -2.68 2.42 13.76
N GLN A 3 -3.71 2.93 14.44
CA GLN A 3 -3.78 2.95 15.90
C GLN A 3 -3.58 1.56 16.54
N PRO A 4 -4.17 0.47 16.03
CA PRO A 4 -3.93 -0.86 16.58
C PRO A 4 -2.46 -1.31 16.51
N PHE A 5 -1.74 -0.93 15.45
CA PHE A 5 -0.30 -1.19 15.33
C PHE A 5 0.51 -0.40 16.35
N ILE A 6 0.20 0.89 16.50
CA ILE A 6 0.86 1.78 17.45
C ILE A 6 0.73 1.25 18.86
N GLU A 7 -0.47 0.82 19.25
CA GLU A 7 -0.76 0.27 20.58
C GLU A 7 -0.12 -1.12 20.79
N HIS A 8 -0.25 -2.01 19.80
CA HIS A 8 0.23 -3.40 19.91
C HIS A 8 1.76 -3.47 20.03
N TYR A 9 2.48 -2.70 19.23
CA TYR A 9 3.93 -2.73 19.21
C TYR A 9 4.58 -1.70 20.14
N GLY A 10 3.79 -0.83 20.77
CA GLY A 10 4.32 0.22 21.65
C GLY A 10 5.28 1.17 20.94
N VAL A 11 4.97 1.51 19.69
CA VAL A 11 5.81 2.39 18.89
C VAL A 11 5.74 3.83 19.42
N GLU A 12 6.88 4.53 19.42
CA GLU A 12 6.99 5.92 19.87
C GLU A 12 7.07 6.89 18.69
N GLU A 13 6.40 8.04 18.80
CA GLU A 13 6.44 9.08 17.78
C GLU A 13 7.80 9.76 17.73
N VAL A 14 8.45 9.74 16.56
CA VAL A 14 9.65 10.52 16.27
C VAL A 14 9.22 11.87 15.70
N LYS A 15 9.16 12.87 16.57
CA LYS A 15 8.63 14.20 16.24
C LYS A 15 9.44 14.86 15.12
N ASP A 16 8.73 15.58 14.24
CA ASP A 16 9.28 16.42 13.18
C ASP A 16 10.24 15.71 12.21
N PHE A 17 10.25 14.37 12.21
CA PHE A 17 11.19 13.58 11.39
C PHE A 17 11.07 13.90 9.88
N PHE A 18 9.85 14.08 9.39
CA PHE A 18 9.58 14.40 7.99
C PHE A 18 9.35 15.88 7.72
N ALA A 19 9.56 16.77 8.69
CA ALA A 19 9.33 18.20 8.48
C ALA A 19 10.03 18.73 7.21
N PRO A 20 9.36 19.60 6.41
CA PRO A 20 8.05 20.24 6.64
C PRO A 20 6.84 19.43 6.16
N LEU A 21 7.00 18.16 5.77
CA LEU A 21 5.89 17.31 5.36
C LEU A 21 5.00 16.94 6.57
N PRO A 22 3.69 16.76 6.37
CA PRO A 22 2.76 16.41 7.46
C PRO A 22 2.86 14.95 7.91
N CYS A 23 3.69 14.14 7.24
CA CYS A 23 3.86 12.73 7.55
C CYS A 23 4.39 12.54 8.98
N LYS A 24 3.96 11.45 9.61
CA LYS A 24 4.40 11.09 10.96
C LYS A 24 5.17 9.78 10.93
N LEU A 25 6.21 9.69 11.74
CA LEU A 25 6.95 8.46 12.00
C LEU A 25 6.70 8.00 13.43
N TYR A 26 6.39 6.72 13.58
CA TYR A 26 6.44 6.00 14.85
C TYR A 26 7.43 4.85 14.70
N GLN A 27 8.25 4.61 15.70
CA GLN A 27 9.35 3.67 15.61
C GLN A 27 9.47 2.81 16.87
N THR A 28 9.83 1.56 16.68
CA THR A 28 10.24 0.65 17.75
C THR A 28 11.19 -0.43 17.20
N THR A 29 11.73 -1.22 18.09
CA THR A 29 12.54 -2.37 17.76
C THR A 29 11.75 -3.65 18.01
N ILE A 30 11.73 -4.56 17.05
CA ILE A 30 11.10 -5.87 17.17
C ILE A 30 12.16 -6.97 17.11
N GLN A 31 11.90 -8.06 17.82
CA GLN A 31 12.75 -9.27 17.76
C GLN A 31 12.07 -10.32 16.88
N GLY A 32 12.83 -10.82 15.92
CA GLY A 32 12.42 -11.97 15.13
C GLY A 32 12.51 -13.27 15.92
N THR A 33 11.84 -14.30 15.44
CA THR A 33 11.85 -15.64 16.06
C THR A 33 13.23 -16.30 16.04
N ASN A 34 14.11 -15.85 15.17
CA ASN A 34 15.51 -16.26 15.07
C ASN A 34 16.45 -15.48 16.02
N GLY A 35 15.92 -14.56 16.82
CA GLY A 35 16.68 -13.69 17.74
C GLY A 35 17.29 -12.45 17.07
N GLU A 36 17.10 -12.25 15.79
CA GLU A 36 17.52 -11.02 15.10
C GLU A 36 16.62 -9.84 15.49
N THR A 37 17.23 -8.68 15.51
CA THR A 37 16.56 -7.43 15.87
C THR A 37 16.30 -6.62 14.60
N SER A 38 15.06 -6.16 14.42
CA SER A 38 14.68 -5.31 13.31
C SER A 38 14.04 -4.02 13.80
N THR A 39 14.20 -2.94 13.04
CA THR A 39 13.50 -1.68 13.32
C THR A 39 12.16 -1.67 12.60
N LEU A 40 11.08 -1.51 13.35
CA LEU A 40 9.75 -1.30 12.80
C LEU A 40 9.47 0.21 12.72
N ASN A 41 9.23 0.69 11.51
CA ASN A 41 8.84 2.06 11.23
C ASN A 41 7.40 2.08 10.76
N VAL A 42 6.51 2.79 11.47
CA VAL A 42 5.13 3.02 11.05
C VAL A 42 5.02 4.46 10.57
N VAL A 43 4.78 4.63 9.27
CA VAL A 43 4.67 5.94 8.62
C VAL A 43 3.22 6.23 8.28
N LEU A 44 2.72 7.37 8.72
CA LEU A 44 1.39 7.86 8.39
C LEU A 44 1.50 9.00 7.39
N ASN A 45 0.54 9.08 6.46
CA ASN A 45 0.46 10.19 5.49
C ASN A 45 0.34 11.57 6.17
N GLY A 46 -0.15 11.60 7.41
CA GLY A 46 -0.36 12.81 8.17
C GLY A 46 -1.74 13.41 7.98
N ARG A 47 -1.87 14.68 8.41
CA ARG A 47 -3.15 15.39 8.43
C ARG A 47 -3.01 16.80 7.86
N GLN A 48 -4.06 17.27 7.22
CA GLN A 48 -4.18 18.66 6.77
C GLN A 48 -5.62 19.14 7.04
N HIS A 49 -5.78 20.37 7.54
CA HIS A 49 -7.08 20.96 7.86
C HIS A 49 -8.00 20.03 8.71
N ASN A 50 -7.44 19.36 9.71
CA ASN A 50 -8.13 18.40 10.60
C ASN A 50 -8.62 17.10 9.95
N SER A 51 -8.25 16.82 8.69
CA SER A 51 -8.55 15.57 7.99
C SER A 51 -7.28 14.77 7.76
N ASP A 52 -7.39 13.45 7.81
CA ASP A 52 -6.31 12.56 7.42
C ASP A 52 -6.09 12.66 5.91
N LEU A 53 -4.82 12.66 5.49
CA LEU A 53 -4.45 12.65 4.09
C LEU A 53 -4.57 11.23 3.55
N VAL A 54 -5.38 11.08 2.50
CA VAL A 54 -5.66 9.80 1.82
C VAL A 54 -5.40 9.91 0.32
N GLY A 55 -5.34 8.78 -0.36
CA GLY A 55 -5.21 8.70 -1.81
C GLY A 55 -3.77 8.66 -2.31
N CYS A 56 -3.65 8.56 -3.63
CA CYS A 56 -2.40 8.28 -4.32
C CYS A 56 -1.33 9.35 -4.08
N GLU A 57 -1.69 10.62 -4.04
CA GLU A 57 -0.77 11.74 -3.89
C GLU A 57 -0.11 11.73 -2.51
N ALA A 58 -0.91 11.60 -1.46
CA ALA A 58 -0.42 11.57 -0.10
C ALA A 58 0.46 10.35 0.16
N ALA A 59 0.03 9.19 -0.32
CA ALA A 59 0.78 7.94 -0.20
C ALA A 59 2.11 7.99 -0.95
N SER A 60 2.14 8.56 -2.17
CA SER A 60 3.38 8.71 -2.93
C SER A 60 4.40 9.58 -2.20
N VAL A 61 3.97 10.74 -1.68
CA VAL A 61 4.85 11.66 -0.94
C VAL A 61 5.37 11.01 0.34
N ALA A 62 4.51 10.36 1.11
CA ALA A 62 4.89 9.70 2.35
C ALA A 62 5.87 8.54 2.10
N THR A 63 5.62 7.72 1.09
CA THR A 63 6.47 6.59 0.72
C THR A 63 7.84 7.06 0.23
N LEU A 64 7.87 8.07 -0.65
CA LEU A 64 9.12 8.64 -1.13
C LEU A 64 9.97 9.18 0.03
N ALA A 65 9.38 9.98 0.91
CA ALA A 65 10.07 10.54 2.06
C ALA A 65 10.57 9.44 3.02
N ALA A 66 9.75 8.39 3.24
CA ALA A 66 10.13 7.27 4.08
C ALA A 66 11.32 6.49 3.50
N ILE A 67 11.25 6.10 2.24
CA ILE A 67 12.34 5.32 1.61
C ILE A 67 13.64 6.12 1.61
N GLN A 68 13.60 7.41 1.24
CA GLN A 68 14.79 8.25 1.18
C GLN A 68 15.43 8.51 2.54
N LYS A 69 14.65 8.55 3.63
CA LYS A 69 15.19 8.86 4.96
C LYS A 69 15.46 7.62 5.82
N LEU A 70 14.71 6.55 5.63
CA LEU A 70 14.77 5.36 6.48
C LEU A 70 15.50 4.19 5.83
N HIS A 71 15.64 4.18 4.50
CA HIS A 71 16.26 3.09 3.72
C HIS A 71 15.77 1.70 4.16
N PRO A 72 14.46 1.43 4.10
CA PRO A 72 13.91 0.17 4.58
C PRO A 72 14.28 -1.00 3.66
N ASP A 73 14.46 -2.19 4.24
CA ASP A 73 14.65 -3.42 3.47
C ASP A 73 13.37 -3.86 2.75
N ILE A 74 12.21 -3.52 3.30
CA ILE A 74 10.90 -3.80 2.73
C ILE A 74 9.88 -2.76 3.21
N VAL A 75 8.97 -2.39 2.31
CA VAL A 75 7.78 -1.58 2.64
C VAL A 75 6.58 -2.50 2.76
N VAL A 76 5.84 -2.41 3.86
CA VAL A 76 4.55 -3.09 4.02
C VAL A 76 3.44 -2.06 3.95
N ASN A 77 2.61 -2.13 2.90
CA ASN A 77 1.43 -1.28 2.77
C ASN A 77 0.21 -2.01 3.34
N SER A 78 -0.26 -1.55 4.49
CA SER A 78 -1.39 -2.16 5.21
C SER A 78 -2.54 -1.19 5.39
N GLY A 79 -3.75 -1.65 5.11
CA GLY A 79 -4.96 -0.82 5.26
C GLY A 79 -6.24 -1.59 4.94
N THR A 80 -7.36 -0.87 4.93
CA THR A 80 -8.67 -1.42 4.62
C THR A 80 -9.01 -1.23 3.14
N CYS A 81 -9.58 -2.24 2.51
CA CYS A 81 -9.96 -2.21 1.10
C CYS A 81 -11.41 -2.67 0.90
N GLY A 82 -12.00 -2.25 -0.21
CA GLY A 82 -13.24 -2.84 -0.71
C GLY A 82 -12.95 -4.12 -1.49
N GLY A 83 -13.63 -5.20 -1.12
CA GLY A 83 -13.52 -6.47 -1.85
C GLY A 83 -14.74 -6.73 -2.73
N PHE A 84 -14.53 -7.34 -3.89
CA PHE A 84 -15.63 -7.74 -4.77
C PHE A 84 -16.19 -9.10 -4.34
N GLN A 85 -17.42 -9.11 -3.85
CA GLN A 85 -18.09 -10.33 -3.42
C GLN A 85 -18.17 -11.37 -4.57
N SER A 86 -18.34 -10.94 -5.82
CA SER A 86 -18.31 -11.81 -7.01
C SER A 86 -16.97 -12.52 -7.23
N LYS A 87 -15.91 -12.04 -6.57
CA LYS A 87 -14.56 -12.65 -6.55
C LYS A 87 -14.27 -13.41 -5.24
N GLY A 88 -15.30 -13.63 -4.40
CA GLY A 88 -15.16 -14.35 -3.14
C GLY A 88 -14.64 -13.51 -1.97
N ALA A 89 -14.63 -12.18 -2.12
CA ALA A 89 -14.32 -11.29 -1.01
C ALA A 89 -15.47 -11.23 -0.01
N ASP A 90 -15.13 -11.09 1.27
CA ASP A 90 -16.10 -10.97 2.36
C ASP A 90 -15.61 -9.97 3.41
N ILE A 91 -16.52 -9.52 4.25
CA ILE A 91 -16.25 -8.55 5.32
C ILE A 91 -15.29 -9.19 6.34
N ALA A 92 -14.34 -8.39 6.81
CA ALA A 92 -13.31 -8.77 7.77
C ALA A 92 -12.33 -9.87 7.30
N LYS A 93 -12.32 -10.19 6.02
CA LYS A 93 -11.34 -11.10 5.44
C LYS A 93 -10.03 -10.37 5.16
N VAL A 94 -8.91 -10.97 5.56
CA VAL A 94 -7.56 -10.43 5.33
C VAL A 94 -6.98 -11.05 4.06
N TYR A 95 -6.27 -10.24 3.29
CA TYR A 95 -5.62 -10.65 2.04
C TYR A 95 -4.16 -10.21 2.02
N ILE A 96 -3.33 -10.98 1.35
CA ILE A 96 -2.01 -10.56 0.90
C ILE A 96 -2.12 -10.10 -0.56
N GLY A 97 -1.60 -8.91 -0.87
CA GLY A 97 -1.52 -8.44 -2.26
C GLY A 97 -0.62 -9.34 -3.10
N ASN A 98 -1.00 -9.58 -4.36
CA ASN A 98 -0.13 -10.29 -5.32
C ASN A 98 0.36 -9.39 -6.46
N ALA A 99 -0.29 -8.27 -6.68
CA ALA A 99 0.13 -7.18 -7.56
C ALA A 99 -0.69 -5.94 -7.25
N CYS A 100 -0.16 -4.76 -7.58
CA CYS A 100 -0.85 -3.48 -7.48
C CYS A 100 -0.96 -2.83 -8.85
N MET A 101 -2.13 -2.25 -9.17
CA MET A 101 -2.37 -1.53 -10.43
C MET A 101 -3.34 -0.37 -10.21
N PHE A 102 -3.33 0.59 -11.15
CA PHE A 102 -4.31 1.68 -11.17
C PHE A 102 -5.53 1.31 -12.01
N HIS A 103 -6.71 1.79 -11.62
CA HIS A 103 -7.92 1.69 -12.43
C HIS A 103 -8.46 3.05 -12.90
N ASP A 104 -8.01 4.14 -12.31
CA ASP A 104 -8.48 5.50 -12.62
C ASP A 104 -7.48 6.32 -13.46
N ARG A 105 -6.27 5.83 -13.71
CA ARG A 105 -5.29 6.46 -14.60
C ARG A 105 -5.57 6.09 -16.04
N ARG A 106 -6.19 7.01 -16.76
CA ARG A 106 -6.60 6.82 -18.16
C ARG A 106 -5.68 7.61 -19.09
N VAL A 107 -4.76 6.91 -19.72
CA VAL A 107 -3.98 7.43 -20.86
C VAL A 107 -4.43 6.64 -22.09
N PRO A 108 -5.15 7.25 -23.03
CA PRO A 108 -5.63 6.56 -24.23
C PRO A 108 -4.46 6.09 -25.10
N GLY A 109 -4.54 4.86 -25.56
CA GLY A 109 -3.55 4.23 -26.45
C GLY A 109 -3.25 2.80 -26.04
N ASP A 110 -2.91 1.97 -27.02
CA ASP A 110 -2.44 0.58 -26.80
C ASP A 110 -0.92 0.52 -26.75
N ASP A 111 -0.26 1.64 -26.54
CA ASP A 111 1.17 1.81 -26.51
C ASP A 111 1.75 1.68 -25.07
N GLU A 112 3.05 1.92 -24.98
CA GLU A 112 3.78 1.88 -23.71
C GLU A 112 3.19 2.85 -22.66
N TRP A 113 2.58 3.96 -23.07
CA TRP A 113 1.99 4.94 -22.16
C TRP A 113 0.72 4.42 -21.48
N GLY A 114 -0.15 3.71 -22.25
CA GLY A 114 -1.33 3.07 -21.68
C GLY A 114 -0.95 1.99 -20.66
N THR A 115 0.03 1.17 -21.02
CA THR A 115 0.58 0.14 -20.11
C THR A 115 1.19 0.76 -18.85
N GLN A 116 1.98 1.84 -18.99
CA GLN A 116 2.57 2.55 -17.86
C GLN A 116 1.51 3.22 -16.99
N ALA A 117 0.46 3.78 -17.59
CA ALA A 117 -0.62 4.41 -16.83
C ALA A 117 -1.31 3.41 -15.90
N LEU A 118 -1.64 2.24 -16.44
CA LEU A 118 -2.24 1.16 -15.68
C LEU A 118 -1.31 0.67 -14.55
N GLY A 119 -0.04 0.50 -14.87
CA GLY A 119 0.94 -0.16 -14.01
C GLY A 119 0.59 -1.64 -13.80
N ASN A 120 1.52 -2.40 -13.36
CA ASN A 120 1.35 -3.77 -12.85
C ASN A 120 2.55 -4.05 -11.96
N TYR A 121 2.52 -3.45 -10.79
CA TYR A 121 3.66 -3.48 -9.86
C TYR A 121 3.66 -4.81 -9.12
N PRO A 122 4.74 -5.60 -9.25
CA PRO A 122 4.87 -6.84 -8.50
C PRO A 122 5.06 -6.55 -7.02
N VAL A 123 4.68 -7.51 -6.20
CA VAL A 123 4.99 -7.50 -4.77
C VAL A 123 6.27 -8.30 -4.50
N TRP A 124 6.78 -8.17 -3.29
CA TRP A 124 7.93 -8.94 -2.81
C TRP A 124 7.79 -10.43 -3.12
N GLU A 125 8.86 -11.07 -3.60
CA GLU A 125 8.86 -12.47 -4.05
C GLU A 125 8.44 -13.47 -2.96
N GLY A 126 8.67 -13.15 -1.68
CA GLY A 126 8.26 -13.96 -0.53
C GLY A 126 6.76 -13.86 -0.17
N ALA A 127 5.99 -12.96 -0.80
CA ALA A 127 4.58 -12.72 -0.47
C ALA A 127 3.72 -14.00 -0.56
N LYS A 128 3.99 -14.86 -1.56
CA LYS A 128 3.26 -16.13 -1.71
C LYS A 128 3.54 -17.09 -0.56
N ALA A 129 4.79 -17.28 -0.20
CA ALA A 129 5.17 -18.15 0.91
C ALA A 129 4.60 -17.64 2.25
N LEU A 130 4.59 -16.31 2.43
CA LEU A 130 3.98 -15.68 3.60
C LEU A 130 2.47 -15.93 3.64
N ALA A 131 1.77 -15.76 2.52
CA ALA A 131 0.32 -16.01 2.42
C ALA A 131 -0.01 -17.48 2.76
N GLU A 132 0.76 -18.42 2.23
CA GLU A 132 0.61 -19.85 2.52
C GLU A 132 0.86 -20.15 4.00
N HIS A 133 1.91 -19.58 4.59
CA HIS A 133 2.25 -19.74 6.01
C HIS A 133 1.15 -19.20 6.94
N LEU A 134 0.58 -18.06 6.60
CA LEU A 134 -0.49 -17.41 7.38
C LEU A 134 -1.89 -17.93 7.04
N HIS A 135 -2.01 -18.84 6.06
CA HIS A 135 -3.30 -19.33 5.54
C HIS A 135 -4.22 -18.19 5.06
N LEU A 136 -3.63 -17.16 4.46
CA LEU A 136 -4.36 -16.01 3.93
C LEU A 136 -4.49 -16.10 2.41
N PRO A 137 -5.65 -15.71 1.85
CA PRO A 137 -5.81 -15.60 0.41
C PRO A 137 -4.96 -14.46 -0.15
N MET A 138 -4.58 -14.60 -1.41
CA MET A 138 -3.97 -13.51 -2.17
C MET A 138 -5.00 -12.85 -3.08
N GLY A 139 -4.81 -11.57 -3.37
CA GLY A 139 -5.68 -10.83 -4.28
C GLY A 139 -4.96 -9.68 -4.98
N LYS A 140 -5.42 -9.36 -6.19
CA LYS A 140 -4.89 -8.24 -6.97
C LYS A 140 -5.48 -6.93 -6.48
N VAL A 141 -4.62 -6.03 -6.04
CA VAL A 141 -5.00 -4.69 -5.54
C VAL A 141 -5.17 -3.74 -6.72
N THR A 142 -6.34 -3.08 -6.78
CA THR A 142 -6.64 -2.06 -7.78
C THR A 142 -6.87 -0.71 -7.12
N THR A 143 -6.20 0.32 -7.59
CA THR A 143 -6.06 1.61 -6.90
C THR A 143 -6.64 2.76 -7.72
N GLY A 144 -7.33 3.64 -7.04
CA GLY A 144 -7.76 4.94 -7.54
C GLY A 144 -8.01 5.91 -6.40
N SER A 145 -7.80 7.21 -6.64
CA SER A 145 -7.91 8.24 -5.61
C SER A 145 -9.35 8.52 -5.15
N SER A 146 -10.36 7.98 -5.86
CA SER A 146 -11.76 8.15 -5.49
C SER A 146 -12.28 6.97 -4.64
N LEU A 147 -13.00 7.30 -3.57
CA LEU A 147 -13.66 6.30 -2.74
C LEU A 147 -14.83 5.64 -3.47
N ASP A 148 -15.61 6.42 -4.21
CA ASP A 148 -16.66 5.90 -5.09
C ASP A 148 -16.08 5.15 -6.29
N MET A 149 -16.94 4.53 -7.07
CA MET A 149 -16.56 3.76 -8.25
C MET A 149 -17.49 4.11 -9.40
N GLN A 150 -16.93 4.66 -10.47
CA GLN A 150 -17.68 4.95 -11.68
C GLN A 150 -17.81 3.69 -12.56
N PRO A 151 -18.81 3.61 -13.47
CA PRO A 151 -18.96 2.48 -14.37
C PRO A 151 -17.72 2.17 -15.22
N CYS A 152 -17.00 3.20 -15.66
CA CYS A 152 -15.73 3.03 -16.39
C CYS A 152 -14.61 2.46 -15.53
N ASP A 153 -14.55 2.78 -14.24
CA ASP A 153 -13.59 2.21 -13.32
C ASP A 153 -13.88 0.73 -13.11
N LEU A 154 -15.15 0.36 -12.92
CA LEU A 154 -15.55 -1.04 -12.77
C LEU A 154 -15.16 -1.87 -14.00
N GLN A 155 -15.37 -1.32 -15.22
CA GLN A 155 -14.96 -1.98 -16.45
C GLN A 155 -13.45 -2.25 -16.45
N ILE A 156 -12.62 -1.25 -16.17
CA ILE A 156 -11.16 -1.38 -16.13
C ILE A 156 -10.74 -2.39 -15.06
N ILE A 157 -11.35 -2.34 -13.88
CA ILE A 157 -11.08 -3.31 -12.81
C ILE A 157 -11.37 -4.74 -13.25
N GLN A 158 -12.47 -4.97 -13.94
CA GLN A 158 -12.85 -6.29 -14.45
C GLN A 158 -11.88 -6.78 -15.53
N GLU A 159 -11.53 -5.94 -16.50
CA GLU A 159 -10.59 -6.25 -17.57
C GLU A 159 -9.20 -6.60 -17.02
N ASN A 160 -8.75 -5.91 -15.98
CA ASN A 160 -7.44 -6.09 -15.36
C ASN A 160 -7.42 -7.16 -14.27
N GLY A 161 -8.56 -7.75 -13.94
CA GLY A 161 -8.69 -8.78 -12.93
C GLY A 161 -8.50 -8.28 -11.50
N GLY A 162 -8.78 -6.99 -11.22
CA GLY A 162 -8.74 -6.43 -9.87
C GLY A 162 -9.74 -7.11 -8.93
N GLU A 163 -9.32 -7.37 -7.70
CA GLU A 163 -10.11 -8.10 -6.69
C GLU A 163 -10.33 -7.28 -5.43
N LEU A 164 -9.41 -6.37 -5.12
CA LEU A 164 -9.38 -5.57 -3.91
C LEU A 164 -9.23 -4.10 -4.30
N LYS A 165 -10.29 -3.29 -4.11
CA LYS A 165 -10.24 -1.85 -4.40
C LYS A 165 -9.67 -1.10 -3.22
N TYR A 166 -8.62 -0.34 -3.47
CA TYR A 166 -7.88 0.44 -2.50
C TYR A 166 -7.57 1.85 -3.03
N MET A 167 -7.15 2.78 -2.18
CA MET A 167 -6.88 4.16 -2.60
C MET A 167 -5.39 4.50 -2.70
N GLU A 168 -4.49 3.67 -2.20
CA GLU A 168 -3.06 4.00 -2.06
C GLU A 168 -2.12 2.94 -2.67
N GLY A 169 -2.50 1.68 -2.67
CA GLY A 169 -1.60 0.55 -2.90
C GLY A 169 -0.72 0.65 -4.14
N ALA A 170 -1.29 0.98 -5.32
CA ALA A 170 -0.49 1.13 -6.53
C ALA A 170 0.42 2.38 -6.51
N ALA A 171 0.05 3.42 -5.77
CA ALA A 171 0.90 4.61 -5.61
C ALA A 171 2.13 4.31 -4.75
N VAL A 172 1.95 3.55 -3.66
CA VAL A 172 3.07 3.04 -2.85
C VAL A 172 3.95 2.13 -3.67
N ALA A 173 3.37 1.16 -4.39
CA ALA A 173 4.10 0.21 -5.23
C ALA A 173 4.85 0.90 -6.37
N PHE A 174 4.29 1.93 -6.98
CA PHE A 174 4.96 2.76 -7.97
C PHE A 174 6.23 3.40 -7.42
N VAL A 175 6.15 4.05 -6.26
CA VAL A 175 7.33 4.68 -5.63
C VAL A 175 8.37 3.63 -5.25
N CYS A 176 7.94 2.50 -4.70
CA CYS A 176 8.83 1.38 -4.38
C CYS A 176 9.55 0.86 -5.63
N SER A 177 8.85 0.74 -6.77
CA SER A 177 9.45 0.29 -8.03
C SER A 177 10.47 1.27 -8.60
N LEU A 178 10.28 2.59 -8.41
CA LEU A 178 11.24 3.61 -8.83
C LEU A 178 12.54 3.60 -8.00
N LEU A 179 12.49 3.08 -6.79
CA LEU A 179 13.59 3.11 -5.83
C LEU A 179 14.12 1.71 -5.48
N ASP A 180 13.78 0.69 -6.30
CA ASP A 180 14.17 -0.71 -6.12
C ASP A 180 13.95 -1.22 -4.68
N THR A 181 12.86 -0.81 -4.07
CA THR A 181 12.50 -1.20 -2.70
C THR A 181 11.40 -2.26 -2.75
N PRO A 182 11.59 -3.44 -2.13
CA PRO A 182 10.54 -4.46 -2.07
C PRO A 182 9.27 -3.95 -1.37
N ILE A 183 8.09 -4.37 -1.86
CA ILE A 183 6.79 -4.04 -1.27
C ILE A 183 5.94 -5.29 -1.02
N LEU A 184 5.25 -5.29 0.11
CA LEU A 184 4.22 -6.26 0.48
C LEU A 184 2.88 -5.55 0.70
#